data_ad756eb91f86cd68d5a2d55563bf8a93
#
_entry.id   ad756eb91f86cd68d5a2d55563bf8a93
#
_cell.length_a   1.000
_cell.length_b   1.000
_cell.length_c   1.000
_cell.angle_alpha   90.00
_cell.angle_beta   90.00
_cell.angle_gamma   90.00
#
_symmetry.space_group_name_H-M   'P 1'
#
loop_
_entity.id
_entity.type
_entity.pdbx_description
1 polymer ?
#
loop_
_entity_poly.entity_id
_entity_poly.type
_entity_poly.pdbx_seq_one_letter_code
_entity_poly.pdbx_strand_id
1 'polypeptide(L)'
;MNVGTTIAAAVVGLVMAAAIATAQTPTAADHKQWMDDAADIQDDLRDALTAKAGARVADAAGKLDAILVKTERYWAAKHADDIVKLAHSSSTLAKEIGAAGEAGKLAQASDAFTKLSAQCNTCHDLHPEKR
;
A
#
# COMPACT_ATOMS: atom_id res chain seq x y z
N MET A 1 23.95 -63.11 -36.35
CA MET A 1 24.71 -61.87 -36.20
C MET A 1 23.73 -60.79 -35.70
N ASN A 2 23.71 -60.53 -34.41
CA ASN A 2 22.83 -59.49 -33.83
C ASN A 2 23.72 -58.32 -33.39
N VAL A 3 23.53 -57.20 -34.09
CA VAL A 3 24.16 -55.92 -33.74
C VAL A 3 23.22 -55.21 -32.74
N GLY A 4 23.58 -55.25 -31.46
CA GLY A 4 22.88 -54.50 -30.44
C GLY A 4 23.24 -53.02 -30.46
N THR A 5 22.27 -52.20 -30.79
CA THR A 5 22.41 -50.73 -30.73
C THR A 5 22.06 -50.27 -29.32
N THR A 6 23.05 -49.87 -28.54
CA THR A 6 22.88 -49.25 -27.23
C THR A 6 22.56 -47.75 -27.43
N ILE A 7 21.34 -47.37 -27.10
CA ILE A 7 20.94 -45.94 -27.06
C ILE A 7 21.31 -45.39 -25.68
N ALA A 8 22.32 -44.52 -25.65
CA ALA A 8 22.65 -43.78 -24.45
C ALA A 8 21.69 -42.59 -24.32
N ALA A 9 20.79 -42.63 -23.34
CA ALA A 9 19.95 -41.53 -22.99
C ALA A 9 20.73 -40.50 -22.15
N ALA A 10 21.05 -39.37 -22.74
CA ALA A 10 21.62 -38.22 -22.02
C ALA A 10 20.51 -37.49 -21.29
N VAL A 11 20.47 -37.60 -19.96
CA VAL A 11 19.61 -36.82 -19.12
C VAL A 11 20.22 -35.43 -18.93
N VAL A 12 19.72 -34.44 -19.66
CA VAL A 12 20.09 -33.04 -19.45
C VAL A 12 19.30 -32.52 -18.24
N GLY A 13 19.95 -32.48 -17.09
CA GLY A 13 19.41 -31.89 -15.88
C GLY A 13 19.31 -30.36 -16.03
N LEU A 14 18.09 -29.84 -16.21
CA LEU A 14 17.80 -28.40 -16.20
C LEU A 14 17.85 -27.91 -14.76
N VAL A 15 18.95 -27.33 -14.33
CA VAL A 15 19.06 -26.65 -13.04
C VAL A 15 18.35 -25.31 -13.18
N MET A 16 17.09 -25.24 -12.72
CA MET A 16 16.40 -23.97 -12.55
C MET A 16 16.99 -23.25 -11.33
N ALA A 17 17.86 -22.28 -11.59
CA ALA A 17 18.29 -21.31 -10.58
C ALA A 17 17.10 -20.41 -10.26
N ALA A 18 16.39 -20.67 -9.16
CA ALA A 18 15.41 -19.75 -8.62
C ALA A 18 16.16 -18.50 -8.14
N ALA A 19 16.07 -17.40 -8.89
CA ALA A 19 16.53 -16.10 -8.44
C ALA A 19 15.62 -15.68 -7.27
N ILE A 20 16.12 -15.80 -6.05
CA ILE A 20 15.50 -15.23 -4.86
C ILE A 20 15.69 -13.72 -5.00
N ALA A 21 14.66 -13.03 -5.49
CA ALA A 21 14.60 -11.58 -5.43
C ALA A 21 14.56 -11.17 -3.96
N THR A 22 15.69 -10.74 -3.41
CA THR A 22 15.75 -10.14 -2.07
C THR A 22 14.98 -8.84 -2.15
N ALA A 23 13.77 -8.82 -1.55
CA ALA A 23 13.01 -7.58 -1.40
C ALA A 23 13.87 -6.59 -0.61
N GLN A 24 14.22 -5.46 -1.23
CA GLN A 24 15.00 -4.42 -0.56
C GLN A 24 14.21 -3.88 0.63
N THR A 25 14.87 -3.75 1.78
CA THR A 25 14.30 -3.10 2.95
C THR A 25 14.04 -1.63 2.63
N PRO A 26 12.80 -1.13 2.83
CA PRO A 26 12.49 0.27 2.55
C PRO A 26 13.36 1.24 3.35
N THR A 27 13.78 2.31 2.69
CA THR A 27 14.61 3.37 3.27
C THR A 27 13.76 4.53 3.79
N ALA A 28 14.39 5.47 4.50
CA ALA A 28 13.73 6.72 4.89
C ALA A 28 13.32 7.57 3.67
N ALA A 29 14.08 7.50 2.57
CA ALA A 29 13.75 8.19 1.32
C ALA A 29 12.49 7.57 0.68
N ASP A 30 12.34 6.24 0.70
CA ASP A 30 11.13 5.58 0.22
C ASP A 30 9.92 5.98 1.06
N HIS A 31 10.06 6.03 2.38
CA HIS A 31 8.97 6.47 3.27
C HIS A 31 8.58 7.93 3.00
N LYS A 32 9.56 8.82 2.81
CA LYS A 32 9.27 10.22 2.44
C LYS A 32 8.47 10.28 1.14
N GLN A 33 8.87 9.55 0.11
CA GLN A 33 8.16 9.51 -1.16
C GLN A 33 6.71 9.02 -0.97
N TRP A 34 6.48 8.02 -0.14
CA TRP A 34 5.12 7.53 0.15
C TRP A 34 4.26 8.61 0.84
N MET A 35 4.86 9.44 1.69
CA MET A 35 4.13 10.55 2.34
C MET A 35 3.81 11.67 1.35
N ASP A 36 4.71 11.97 0.43
CA ASP A 36 4.48 12.92 -0.66
C ASP A 36 3.35 12.40 -1.58
N ASP A 37 3.41 11.13 -2.00
CA ASP A 37 2.36 10.48 -2.80
C ASP A 37 1.01 10.45 -2.05
N ALA A 38 1.02 10.20 -0.74
CA ALA A 38 -0.19 10.21 0.07
C ALA A 38 -0.84 11.59 0.14
N ALA A 39 -0.05 12.67 0.17
CA ALA A 39 -0.57 14.03 0.13
C ALA A 39 -1.27 14.32 -1.20
N ASP A 40 -0.64 13.96 -2.32
CA ASP A 40 -1.22 14.12 -3.66
C ASP A 40 -2.53 13.31 -3.81
N ILE A 41 -2.54 12.06 -3.31
CA ILE A 41 -3.73 11.21 -3.34
C ILE A 41 -4.87 11.78 -2.46
N GLN A 42 -4.56 12.42 -1.34
CA GLN A 42 -5.58 13.08 -0.51
C GLN A 42 -6.20 14.27 -1.24
N ASP A 43 -5.43 15.01 -2.04
CA ASP A 43 -5.96 16.08 -2.88
C ASP A 43 -6.87 15.51 -3.99
N ASP A 44 -6.43 14.45 -4.68
CA ASP A 44 -7.27 13.74 -5.66
C ASP A 44 -8.56 13.22 -5.05
N LEU A 45 -8.51 12.70 -3.82
CA LEU A 45 -9.68 12.19 -3.10
C LEU A 45 -10.65 13.31 -2.74
N ARG A 46 -10.14 14.46 -2.31
CA ARG A 46 -10.95 15.66 -2.04
C ARG A 46 -11.67 16.15 -3.29
N ASP A 47 -10.94 16.21 -4.41
CA ASP A 47 -11.50 16.61 -5.71
C ASP A 47 -12.55 15.61 -6.19
N ALA A 48 -12.31 14.30 -6.03
CA ALA A 48 -13.26 13.26 -6.39
C ALA A 48 -14.55 13.31 -5.56
N LEU A 49 -14.44 13.60 -4.26
CA LEU A 49 -15.58 13.80 -3.36
C LEU A 49 -16.40 15.04 -3.77
N THR A 50 -15.71 16.15 -4.07
CA THR A 50 -16.34 17.39 -4.53
C THR A 50 -17.08 17.20 -5.86
N ALA A 51 -16.47 16.46 -6.79
CA ALA A 51 -17.07 16.11 -8.08
C ALA A 51 -18.14 15.01 -7.99
N LYS A 52 -18.37 14.45 -6.81
CA LYS A 52 -19.29 13.31 -6.56
C LYS A 52 -18.98 12.10 -7.45
N ALA A 53 -17.70 11.87 -7.73
CA ALA A 53 -17.22 10.82 -8.61
C ALA A 53 -16.86 9.55 -7.81
N GLY A 54 -17.84 8.74 -7.42
CA GLY A 54 -17.69 7.58 -6.54
C GLY A 54 -16.60 6.60 -6.96
N ALA A 55 -16.47 6.29 -8.27
CA ALA A 55 -15.42 5.42 -8.76
C ALA A 55 -14.00 6.01 -8.55
N ARG A 56 -13.84 7.33 -8.73
CA ARG A 56 -12.58 8.02 -8.44
C ARG A 56 -12.28 8.05 -6.94
N VAL A 57 -13.30 8.20 -6.11
CA VAL A 57 -13.17 8.10 -4.64
C VAL A 57 -12.64 6.72 -4.25
N ALA A 58 -13.21 5.66 -4.81
CA ALA A 58 -12.78 4.30 -4.54
C ALA A 58 -11.34 4.03 -5.00
N ASP A 59 -10.95 4.49 -6.19
CA ASP A 59 -9.59 4.34 -6.72
C ASP A 59 -8.55 5.08 -5.86
N ALA A 60 -8.80 6.35 -5.53
CA ALA A 60 -7.91 7.14 -4.69
C ALA A 60 -7.78 6.55 -3.27
N ALA A 61 -8.88 6.11 -2.68
CA ALA A 61 -8.88 5.47 -1.36
C ALA A 61 -8.07 4.16 -1.37
N GLY A 62 -8.18 3.35 -2.42
CA GLY A 62 -7.39 2.13 -2.58
C GLY A 62 -5.89 2.38 -2.69
N LYS A 63 -5.48 3.42 -3.42
CA LYS A 63 -4.07 3.86 -3.50
C LYS A 63 -3.55 4.34 -2.14
N LEU A 64 -4.36 5.08 -1.40
CA LEU A 64 -4.00 5.56 -0.07
C LEU A 64 -3.87 4.42 0.93
N ASP A 65 -4.79 3.44 0.91
CA ASP A 65 -4.69 2.23 1.73
C ASP A 65 -3.37 1.48 1.48
N ALA A 66 -2.98 1.30 0.21
CA ALA A 66 -1.73 0.64 -0.14
C ALA A 66 -0.49 1.34 0.45
N ILE A 67 -0.49 2.68 0.48
CA ILE A 67 0.59 3.47 1.12
C ILE A 67 0.57 3.29 2.63
N LEU A 68 -0.60 3.35 3.26
CA LEU A 68 -0.74 3.21 4.72
C LEU A 68 -0.30 1.83 5.21
N VAL A 69 -0.59 0.76 4.46
CA VAL A 69 -0.10 -0.60 4.75
C VAL A 69 1.43 -0.67 4.66
N LYS A 70 2.06 -0.02 3.67
CA LYS A 70 3.53 0.07 3.60
C LYS A 70 4.10 0.85 4.78
N THR A 71 3.47 1.95 5.16
CA THR A 71 3.85 2.79 6.30
C THR A 71 3.77 2.02 7.61
N GLU A 72 2.69 1.27 7.84
CA GLU A 72 2.52 0.40 9.01
C GLU A 72 3.69 -0.60 9.13
N ARG A 73 4.01 -1.31 8.04
CA ARG A 73 5.10 -2.29 8.00
C ARG A 73 6.48 -1.65 8.24
N TYR A 74 6.72 -0.49 7.65
CA TYR A 74 7.98 0.24 7.80
C TYR A 74 8.23 0.63 9.26
N TRP A 75 7.21 1.12 9.96
CA TRP A 75 7.33 1.54 11.35
C TRP A 75 7.26 0.37 12.33
N ALA A 76 6.55 -0.72 12.00
CA ALA A 76 6.58 -1.97 12.77
C ALA A 76 8.01 -2.55 12.85
N ALA A 77 8.76 -2.53 11.75
CA ALA A 77 10.15 -2.94 11.72
C ALA A 77 11.07 -2.04 12.57
N LYS A 78 10.62 -0.86 12.94
CA LYS A 78 11.33 0.12 13.81
C LYS A 78 10.78 0.17 15.23
N HIS A 79 9.82 -0.71 15.57
CA HIS A 79 9.17 -0.77 16.88
C HIS A 79 8.49 0.54 17.31
N ALA A 80 7.97 1.31 16.35
CA ALA A 80 7.22 2.54 16.58
C ALA A 80 5.72 2.25 16.71
N ASP A 81 5.31 1.63 17.80
CA ASP A 81 3.97 1.05 17.98
C ASP A 81 2.83 2.08 17.90
N ASP A 82 3.07 3.33 18.29
CA ASP A 82 2.10 4.42 18.20
C ASP A 82 1.83 4.81 16.74
N ILE A 83 2.89 4.90 15.91
CA ILE A 83 2.77 5.14 14.47
C ILE A 83 2.09 3.96 13.79
N VAL A 84 2.44 2.73 14.16
CA VAL A 84 1.81 1.51 13.64
C VAL A 84 0.30 1.52 13.86
N LYS A 85 -0.15 1.87 15.07
CA LYS A 85 -1.59 1.97 15.38
C LYS A 85 -2.30 3.04 14.57
N LEU A 86 -1.70 4.21 14.40
CA LEU A 86 -2.26 5.29 13.58
C LEU A 86 -2.32 4.91 12.10
N ALA A 87 -1.27 4.30 11.56
CA ALA A 87 -1.24 3.84 10.17
C ALA A 87 -2.30 2.75 9.92
N HIS A 88 -2.44 1.78 10.83
CA HIS A 88 -3.45 0.73 10.75
C HIS A 88 -4.88 1.31 10.79
N SER A 89 -5.15 2.21 11.71
CA SER A 89 -6.45 2.87 11.82
C SER A 89 -6.76 3.72 10.58
N SER A 90 -5.77 4.41 10.04
CA SER A 90 -5.91 5.18 8.80
C SER A 90 -6.16 4.27 7.58
N SER A 91 -5.50 3.11 7.50
CA SER A 91 -5.77 2.08 6.48
C SER A 91 -7.23 1.59 6.55
N THR A 92 -7.75 1.36 7.76
CA THR A 92 -9.15 0.98 7.95
C THR A 92 -10.09 2.05 7.41
N LEU A 93 -9.83 3.33 7.72
CA LEU A 93 -10.63 4.45 7.20
C LEU A 93 -10.53 4.58 5.68
N ALA A 94 -9.36 4.36 5.08
CA ALA A 94 -9.21 4.36 3.63
C ALA A 94 -10.08 3.28 2.97
N LYS A 95 -10.15 2.08 3.54
CA LYS A 95 -11.06 1.01 3.07
C LYS A 95 -12.53 1.40 3.20
N GLU A 96 -12.91 2.04 4.30
CA GLU A 96 -14.29 2.55 4.48
C GLU A 96 -14.64 3.59 3.42
N ILE A 97 -13.73 4.52 3.11
CA ILE A 97 -13.89 5.51 2.05
C ILE A 97 -14.09 4.82 0.70
N GLY A 98 -13.25 3.84 0.37
CA GLY A 98 -13.33 3.09 -0.87
C GLY A 98 -14.68 2.37 -1.04
N ALA A 99 -15.09 1.62 -0.03
CA ALA A 99 -16.38 0.91 -0.03
C ALA A 99 -17.58 1.87 -0.12
N ALA A 100 -17.53 3.01 0.56
CA ALA A 100 -18.57 4.03 0.48
C ALA A 100 -18.60 4.69 -0.92
N GLY A 101 -17.44 4.93 -1.53
CA GLY A 101 -17.34 5.44 -2.91
C GLY A 101 -17.95 4.49 -3.92
N GLU A 102 -17.64 3.21 -3.86
CA GLU A 102 -18.22 2.16 -4.71
C GLU A 102 -19.74 2.06 -4.55
N ALA A 103 -20.24 2.19 -3.32
CA ALA A 103 -21.67 2.15 -3.00
C ALA A 103 -22.41 3.47 -3.32
N GLY A 104 -21.73 4.52 -3.78
CA GLY A 104 -22.30 5.84 -4.01
C GLY A 104 -22.71 6.60 -2.74
N LYS A 105 -22.23 6.16 -1.56
CA LYS A 105 -22.49 6.76 -0.24
C LYS A 105 -21.50 7.87 0.07
N LEU A 106 -21.50 8.91 -0.75
CA LEU A 106 -20.45 9.95 -0.73
C LEU A 106 -20.40 10.79 0.54
N ALA A 107 -21.52 10.97 1.23
CA ALA A 107 -21.55 11.62 2.55
C ALA A 107 -20.75 10.79 3.58
N GLN A 108 -20.96 9.48 3.60
CA GLN A 108 -20.21 8.56 4.46
C GLN A 108 -18.71 8.54 4.10
N ALA A 109 -18.37 8.55 2.80
CA ALA A 109 -17.00 8.65 2.34
C ALA A 109 -16.33 9.95 2.82
N SER A 110 -17.04 11.07 2.74
CA SER A 110 -16.55 12.38 3.20
C SER A 110 -16.31 12.41 4.71
N ASP A 111 -17.21 11.85 5.51
CA ASP A 111 -17.06 11.75 6.96
C ASP A 111 -15.83 10.90 7.34
N ALA A 112 -15.67 9.74 6.68
CA ALA A 112 -14.51 8.88 6.90
C ALA A 112 -13.20 9.56 6.44
N PHE A 113 -13.22 10.31 5.35
CA PHE A 113 -12.06 11.08 4.88
C PHE A 113 -11.66 12.19 5.88
N THR A 114 -12.63 12.88 6.48
CA THR A 114 -12.36 13.86 7.53
C THR A 114 -11.63 13.23 8.72
N LYS A 115 -12.08 12.05 9.16
CA LYS A 115 -11.44 11.30 10.24
C LYS A 115 -10.01 10.85 9.85
N LEU A 116 -9.83 10.37 8.64
CA LEU A 116 -8.52 9.94 8.13
C LEU A 116 -7.54 11.12 8.10
N SER A 117 -7.96 12.27 7.58
CA SER A 117 -7.13 13.49 7.55
C SER A 117 -6.71 13.94 8.94
N ALA A 118 -7.62 13.84 9.93
CA ALA A 118 -7.30 14.14 11.32
C ALA A 118 -6.24 13.18 11.90
N GLN A 119 -6.28 11.90 11.55
CA GLN A 119 -5.25 10.94 11.98
C GLN A 119 -3.89 11.20 11.34
N CYS A 120 -3.85 11.58 10.05
CA CYS A 120 -2.62 11.98 9.39
C CYS A 120 -1.95 13.17 10.11
N ASN A 121 -2.75 14.18 10.46
CA ASN A 121 -2.27 15.32 11.22
C ASN A 121 -1.78 14.91 12.62
N THR A 122 -2.53 14.08 13.33
CA THR A 122 -2.13 13.58 14.66
C THR A 122 -0.77 12.87 14.62
N CYS A 123 -0.55 12.00 13.62
CA CYS A 123 0.73 11.32 13.46
C CYS A 123 1.87 12.33 13.24
N HIS A 124 1.68 13.29 12.34
CA HIS A 124 2.69 14.31 12.04
C HIS A 124 2.94 15.28 13.20
N ASP A 125 1.94 15.56 14.03
CA ASP A 125 2.09 16.40 15.20
C ASP A 125 2.85 15.70 16.34
N LEU A 126 2.63 14.39 16.51
CA LEU A 126 3.38 13.57 17.46
C LEU A 126 4.81 13.29 17.00
N HIS A 127 5.04 13.25 15.69
CA HIS A 127 6.32 12.90 15.07
C HIS A 127 6.72 13.92 13.99
N PRO A 128 6.95 15.19 14.36
CA PRO A 128 7.29 16.24 13.38
C PRO A 128 8.60 15.96 12.62
N GLU A 129 9.49 15.17 13.21
CA GLU A 129 10.74 14.72 12.58
C GLU A 129 10.54 13.66 11.48
N LYS A 130 9.31 13.19 11.27
CA LYS A 130 8.95 12.18 10.27
C LYS A 130 8.25 12.77 9.03
N ARG A 131 8.16 14.08 8.93
CA ARG A 131 7.59 14.78 7.77
C ARG A 131 8.52 14.75 6.57
#